data_ba05db748e46e5e449f3168d801c52a8
#
_entry.id   ba05db748e46e5e449f3168d801c52a8
#
_cell.length_a   1.000
_cell.length_b   1.000
_cell.length_c   1.000
_cell.angle_alpha   90.00
_cell.angle_beta   90.00
_cell.angle_gamma   90.00
#
_symmetry.space_group_name_H-M   'P 1'
#
loop_
_entity.id
_entity.type
_entity.pdbx_description
1 polymer ?
#
loop_
_entity_poly.entity_id
_entity_poly.type
_entity_poly.pdbx_seq_one_letter_code
_entity_poly.pdbx_strand_id
1 'polypeptide(L)'
;MKKTVIVLMGFIAAAMGFAACSSDDDNGSMLPDNTENEETTDSVQTGTEQVVDSAEVWSERDGNRIFGMMYYNSASSKKQPAVILSHSSSLTHEAMSGYALAIAKMGYAAYCFDFCGGSDKSKSDGKTDEMTVFTEVEDLRAVVKTVKSQANVEPSQVYLLGSSQGGLVSALLADECPNDFAGMILFYPAFNIPEMVSKFSGFGDWGDLGDFGDWGDFGDFGNWGDFGDFGDFGGMMSMSEAYINSIKDFDVWSHIGKFSKPVCIIHGTADIIVPISNSEKAVGLYPSATLNKIEGANHGFNAANLGSMGSMMGASADYDSVVLPIVESFLKSNK
;
A
#
# COMPACT_ATOMS: atom_id res chain seq x y z
N MET A 1 -23.04 20.40 -17.12
CA MET A 1 -23.29 21.24 -15.92
C MET A 1 -22.45 20.64 -14.80
N LYS A 2 -21.32 21.27 -14.48
CA LYS A 2 -20.39 20.81 -13.45
C LYS A 2 -20.94 21.14 -12.08
N LYS A 3 -21.11 20.16 -11.21
CA LYS A 3 -21.42 20.39 -9.79
C LYS A 3 -20.13 20.27 -8.99
N THR A 4 -19.58 21.41 -8.62
CA THR A 4 -18.48 21.53 -7.65
C THR A 4 -19.07 21.34 -6.26
N VAL A 5 -18.67 20.31 -5.53
CA VAL A 5 -19.00 20.12 -4.12
C VAL A 5 -17.79 20.61 -3.32
N ILE A 6 -17.94 21.77 -2.71
CA ILE A 6 -16.97 22.33 -1.74
C ILE A 6 -17.38 21.79 -0.37
N VAL A 7 -16.56 20.92 0.23
CA VAL A 7 -16.70 20.50 1.63
C VAL A 7 -15.83 21.40 2.48
N LEU A 8 -16.46 22.36 3.15
CA LEU A 8 -15.84 23.25 4.12
C LEU A 8 -15.90 22.56 5.48
N MET A 9 -14.80 21.97 5.97
CA MET A 9 -14.70 21.54 7.36
C MET A 9 -14.13 22.67 8.20
N GLY A 10 -15.01 23.29 9.00
CA GLY A 10 -14.63 24.29 9.98
C GLY A 10 -14.02 23.65 11.24
N PHE A 11 -12.78 24.01 11.56
CA PHE A 11 -12.19 23.71 12.85
C PHE A 11 -12.63 24.75 13.87
N ILE A 12 -13.33 24.33 14.94
CA ILE A 12 -13.61 25.14 16.12
C ILE A 12 -12.44 24.95 17.08
N ALA A 13 -11.62 25.98 17.24
CA ALA A 13 -10.61 26.06 18.29
C ALA A 13 -11.29 26.51 19.60
N ALA A 14 -11.35 25.60 20.58
CA ALA A 14 -11.75 25.93 21.95
C ALA A 14 -10.51 26.39 22.73
N ALA A 15 -10.47 27.71 23.01
CA ALA A 15 -9.50 28.28 23.92
C ALA A 15 -9.98 28.07 25.37
N MET A 16 -9.27 27.26 26.15
CA MET A 16 -9.45 27.21 27.60
C MET A 16 -8.40 28.11 28.26
N GLY A 17 -8.87 29.21 28.83
CA GLY A 17 -8.06 30.06 29.68
C GLY A 17 -7.87 29.43 31.07
N PHE A 18 -6.64 29.43 31.57
CA PHE A 18 -6.34 29.19 32.98
C PHE A 18 -5.94 30.51 33.65
N ALA A 19 -6.69 30.82 34.67
CA ALA A 19 -6.42 31.99 35.55
C ALA A 19 -5.27 31.69 36.48
N ALA A 20 -4.38 32.65 36.63
CA ALA A 20 -3.28 32.63 37.58
C ALA A 20 -3.78 33.16 38.96
N CYS A 21 -3.31 32.51 40.04
CA CYS A 21 -3.29 33.09 41.38
C CYS A 21 -1.87 33.40 41.77
N SER A 22 -1.68 34.60 42.24
CA SER A 22 -0.45 35.23 42.75
C SER A 22 -0.09 34.77 44.17
N SER A 23 1.18 34.78 44.51
CA SER A 23 1.67 35.19 45.82
C SER A 23 3.10 35.74 45.72
N ASP A 24 3.27 36.91 46.30
CA ASP A 24 4.46 37.73 46.40
C ASP A 24 5.58 37.07 47.21
N ASP A 25 6.83 37.40 46.91
CA ASP A 25 7.75 38.00 47.88
C ASP A 25 9.09 38.44 47.24
N ASP A 26 9.51 39.61 47.71
CA ASP A 26 10.67 40.46 47.42
C ASP A 26 12.06 39.78 47.41
N ASN A 27 12.99 40.23 46.56
CA ASN A 27 14.14 41.08 46.93
C ASN A 27 15.16 41.30 45.79
N GLY A 28 15.41 42.50 45.51
CA GLY A 28 16.38 43.29 44.87
C GLY A 28 17.70 42.78 44.28
N SER A 29 18.10 43.37 43.18
CA SER A 29 19.35 44.10 42.97
C SER A 29 19.87 44.09 41.54
N MET A 30 19.87 45.27 40.93
CA MET A 30 20.85 45.86 39.97
C MET A 30 21.16 45.17 38.63
N LEU A 31 20.85 45.94 37.58
CA LEU A 31 21.38 45.92 36.20
C LEU A 31 22.90 46.22 36.14
N PRO A 32 23.59 45.88 35.00
CA PRO A 32 23.51 46.72 33.82
C PRO A 32 23.51 45.97 32.48
N ASP A 33 22.71 46.45 31.59
CA ASP A 33 22.89 46.99 30.22
C ASP A 33 23.98 46.41 29.30
N ASN A 34 23.51 46.26 28.04
CA ASN A 34 24.23 46.10 26.78
C ASN A 34 24.40 44.68 26.24
N THR A 35 23.67 44.32 25.18
CA THR A 35 24.13 44.45 23.78
C THR A 35 23.20 43.67 22.81
N GLU A 36 22.89 44.36 21.75
CA GLU A 36 22.64 43.92 20.37
C GLU A 36 21.75 42.68 20.10
N ASN A 37 20.53 42.93 19.72
CA ASN A 37 19.63 42.02 18.98
C ASN A 37 20.20 41.81 17.59
N GLU A 38 20.76 40.65 17.33
CA GLU A 38 20.78 40.06 15.99
C GLU A 38 19.43 39.41 15.78
N GLU A 39 18.57 40.03 14.98
CA GLU A 39 17.40 39.43 14.37
C GLU A 39 17.88 38.31 13.40
N THR A 40 17.98 37.10 13.89
CA THR A 40 17.98 35.93 13.00
C THR A 40 16.55 35.82 12.42
N THR A 41 16.38 36.35 11.23
CA THR A 41 15.20 36.05 10.40
C THR A 41 15.23 34.57 10.07
N ASP A 42 14.60 33.79 10.93
CA ASP A 42 14.25 32.40 10.63
C ASP A 42 13.21 32.46 9.50
N SER A 43 13.69 32.22 8.28
CA SER A 43 12.83 32.08 7.11
C SER A 43 12.01 30.80 7.29
N VAL A 44 10.85 30.93 7.92
CA VAL A 44 9.80 29.92 7.86
C VAL A 44 9.47 29.74 6.39
N GLN A 45 10.02 28.70 5.80
CA GLN A 45 9.61 28.19 4.50
C GLN A 45 8.14 27.74 4.66
N THR A 46 7.22 28.64 4.37
CA THR A 46 5.81 28.28 4.18
C THR A 46 5.76 27.38 2.95
N GLY A 47 5.85 26.07 3.18
CA GLY A 47 5.52 25.10 2.16
C GLY A 47 4.09 25.36 1.72
N THR A 48 3.90 25.82 0.49
CA THR A 48 2.59 25.92 -0.12
C THR A 48 1.97 24.53 -0.08
N GLU A 49 0.91 24.38 0.70
CA GLU A 49 0.15 23.13 0.79
C GLU A 49 -0.28 22.74 -0.62
N GLN A 50 0.16 21.58 -1.10
CA GLN A 50 -0.15 21.15 -2.47
C GLN A 50 -1.64 20.83 -2.55
N VAL A 51 -2.34 21.49 -3.46
CA VAL A 51 -3.74 21.20 -3.75
C VAL A 51 -3.81 19.88 -4.51
N VAL A 52 -4.34 18.85 -3.86
CA VAL A 52 -4.54 17.53 -4.47
C VAL A 52 -6.00 17.40 -4.88
N ASP A 53 -6.21 17.16 -6.17
CA ASP A 53 -7.50 16.78 -6.75
C ASP A 53 -7.56 15.28 -7.00
N SER A 54 -8.77 14.76 -7.18
CA SER A 54 -8.99 13.37 -7.57
C SER A 54 -9.99 13.27 -8.73
N ALA A 55 -9.80 12.23 -9.55
CA ALA A 55 -10.69 11.92 -10.67
C ALA A 55 -10.82 10.42 -10.84
N GLU A 56 -12.02 9.97 -11.21
CA GLU A 56 -12.22 8.61 -11.70
C GLU A 56 -11.55 8.47 -13.07
N VAL A 57 -10.75 7.42 -13.24
CA VAL A 57 -10.13 7.06 -14.51
C VAL A 57 -10.35 5.58 -14.76
N TRP A 58 -10.97 5.27 -15.87
CA TRP A 58 -11.29 3.90 -16.26
C TRP A 58 -10.27 3.37 -17.26
N SER A 59 -9.84 2.13 -17.05
CA SER A 59 -9.04 1.34 -18.01
C SER A 59 -9.91 0.23 -18.60
N GLU A 60 -9.40 -0.49 -19.57
CA GLU A 60 -10.11 -1.62 -20.19
C GLU A 60 -9.12 -2.73 -20.54
N ARG A 61 -9.49 -3.97 -20.22
CA ARG A 61 -8.81 -5.20 -20.63
C ARG A 61 -9.83 -6.18 -21.22
N ASP A 62 -9.70 -6.48 -22.50
CA ASP A 62 -10.52 -7.49 -23.22
C ASP A 62 -12.04 -7.30 -23.01
N GLY A 63 -12.50 -6.04 -23.01
CA GLY A 63 -13.89 -5.67 -22.81
C GLY A 63 -14.34 -5.53 -21.37
N ASN A 64 -13.50 -5.90 -20.38
CA ASN A 64 -13.75 -5.64 -18.97
C ASN A 64 -13.25 -4.23 -18.61
N ARG A 65 -14.10 -3.44 -17.98
CA ARG A 65 -13.73 -2.10 -17.48
C ARG A 65 -13.09 -2.22 -16.12
N ILE A 66 -12.00 -1.49 -15.94
CA ILE A 66 -11.21 -1.43 -14.70
C ILE A 66 -11.40 -0.05 -14.10
N PHE A 67 -12.00 0.02 -12.92
CA PHE A 67 -12.22 1.24 -12.16
C PHE A 67 -10.94 1.66 -11.42
N GLY A 68 -10.67 2.97 -11.38
CA GLY A 68 -9.61 3.51 -10.52
C GLY A 68 -9.78 4.99 -10.21
N MET A 69 -9.05 5.43 -9.21
CA MET A 69 -8.98 6.80 -8.74
C MET A 69 -7.57 7.36 -8.93
N MET A 70 -7.48 8.47 -9.64
CA MET A 70 -6.25 9.24 -9.82
C MET A 70 -6.25 10.42 -8.85
N TYR A 71 -5.21 10.53 -8.03
CA TYR A 71 -4.92 11.68 -7.16
C TYR A 71 -3.74 12.43 -7.74
N TYR A 72 -3.83 13.75 -7.89
CA TYR A 72 -2.78 14.54 -8.55
C TYR A 72 -2.84 16.02 -8.16
N ASN A 73 -1.74 16.74 -8.35
CA ASN A 73 -1.72 18.18 -8.18
C ASN A 73 -2.25 18.87 -9.45
N SER A 74 -3.49 19.34 -9.39
CA SER A 74 -4.16 20.02 -10.50
C SER A 74 -3.61 21.43 -10.79
N ALA A 75 -2.96 22.05 -9.82
CA ALA A 75 -2.32 23.36 -10.00
C ALA A 75 -0.98 23.26 -10.76
N SER A 76 -0.44 22.05 -10.94
CA SER A 76 0.80 21.83 -11.69
C SER A 76 0.57 21.97 -13.20
N SER A 77 1.31 22.86 -13.83
CA SER A 77 1.38 22.97 -15.30
C SER A 77 2.34 21.95 -15.93
N LYS A 78 3.12 21.22 -15.12
CA LYS A 78 4.08 20.21 -15.56
C LYS A 78 3.49 18.83 -15.42
N LYS A 79 3.91 17.93 -16.31
CA LYS A 79 3.66 16.49 -16.14
C LYS A 79 4.28 16.00 -14.84
N GLN A 80 3.58 15.12 -14.13
CA GLN A 80 4.00 14.55 -12.87
C GLN A 80 4.47 13.13 -13.08
N PRO A 81 5.54 12.67 -12.39
CA PRO A 81 5.83 11.25 -12.32
C PRO A 81 4.63 10.54 -11.70
N ALA A 82 4.40 9.27 -12.04
CA ALA A 82 3.24 8.53 -11.57
C ALA A 82 3.60 7.34 -10.70
N VAL A 83 2.75 7.02 -9.73
CA VAL A 83 2.78 5.78 -8.95
C VAL A 83 1.45 5.06 -9.14
N ILE A 84 1.49 3.79 -9.57
CA ILE A 84 0.32 2.93 -9.72
C ILE A 84 0.30 1.97 -8.54
N LEU A 85 -0.81 1.96 -7.80
CA LEU A 85 -0.95 1.22 -6.55
C LEU A 85 -1.91 0.04 -6.73
N SER A 86 -1.37 -1.17 -6.55
CA SER A 86 -2.08 -2.46 -6.62
C SER A 86 -2.42 -2.96 -5.21
N HIS A 87 -3.68 -3.20 -4.94
CA HIS A 87 -4.18 -3.64 -3.62
C HIS A 87 -3.91 -5.12 -3.34
N SER A 88 -4.05 -5.52 -2.07
CA SER A 88 -3.99 -6.91 -1.60
C SER A 88 -5.21 -7.72 -2.05
N SER A 89 -5.10 -9.05 -1.98
CA SER A 89 -6.19 -9.99 -2.29
C SER A 89 -7.50 -9.60 -1.60
N SER A 90 -8.62 -9.74 -2.32
CA SER A 90 -9.99 -9.50 -1.83
C SER A 90 -10.28 -8.08 -1.34
N LEU A 91 -9.37 -7.12 -1.58
CA LEU A 91 -9.57 -5.70 -1.27
C LEU A 91 -9.99 -4.90 -2.52
N THR A 92 -10.02 -3.59 -2.39
CA THR A 92 -10.32 -2.63 -3.46
C THR A 92 -9.31 -1.48 -3.42
N HIS A 93 -9.40 -0.55 -4.40
CA HIS A 93 -8.62 0.68 -4.43
C HIS A 93 -8.68 1.47 -3.11
N GLU A 94 -9.75 1.32 -2.33
CA GLU A 94 -9.93 2.04 -1.06
C GLU A 94 -8.81 1.72 -0.05
N ALA A 95 -8.31 0.47 -0.05
CA ALA A 95 -7.19 0.07 0.80
C ALA A 95 -5.87 0.81 0.48
N MET A 96 -5.74 1.31 -0.73
CA MET A 96 -4.55 2.04 -1.19
C MET A 96 -4.77 3.56 -1.28
N SER A 97 -6.00 4.04 -1.07
CA SER A 97 -6.36 5.45 -1.27
C SER A 97 -5.62 6.41 -0.34
N GLY A 98 -5.37 6.01 0.91
CA GLY A 98 -4.59 6.79 1.87
C GLY A 98 -3.14 7.01 1.40
N TYR A 99 -2.49 5.94 0.93
CA TYR A 99 -1.16 6.00 0.34
C TYR A 99 -1.14 6.81 -0.96
N ALA A 100 -2.15 6.63 -1.82
CA ALA A 100 -2.25 7.40 -3.07
C ALA A 100 -2.37 8.90 -2.78
N LEU A 101 -3.20 9.31 -1.83
CA LEU A 101 -3.32 10.70 -1.41
C LEU A 101 -2.02 11.26 -0.83
N ALA A 102 -1.33 10.48 0.02
CA ALA A 102 -0.02 10.87 0.58
C ALA A 102 1.03 11.06 -0.52
N ILE A 103 1.11 10.12 -1.48
CA ILE A 103 2.04 10.17 -2.61
C ILE A 103 1.71 11.36 -3.53
N ALA A 104 0.43 11.68 -3.74
CA ALA A 104 0.03 12.86 -4.50
C ALA A 104 0.49 14.16 -3.84
N LYS A 105 0.45 14.25 -2.51
CA LYS A 105 1.03 15.37 -1.74
C LYS A 105 2.55 15.48 -1.88
N MET A 106 3.25 14.40 -2.24
CA MET A 106 4.69 14.40 -2.57
C MET A 106 5.00 14.89 -3.99
N GLY A 107 3.95 15.22 -4.79
CA GLY A 107 4.08 15.76 -6.15
C GLY A 107 4.08 14.71 -7.26
N TYR A 108 3.48 13.56 -7.03
CA TYR A 108 3.25 12.49 -8.00
C TYR A 108 1.78 12.45 -8.43
N ALA A 109 1.50 11.90 -9.60
CA ALA A 109 0.16 11.41 -9.92
C ALA A 109 0.06 9.98 -9.36
N ALA A 110 -0.83 9.75 -8.40
CA ALA A 110 -0.99 8.44 -7.75
C ALA A 110 -2.32 7.81 -8.18
N TYR A 111 -2.26 6.61 -8.71
CA TYR A 111 -3.43 5.89 -9.23
C TYR A 111 -3.62 4.57 -8.50
N CYS A 112 -4.73 4.41 -7.82
CA CYS A 112 -5.17 3.15 -7.24
C CYS A 112 -6.45 2.66 -7.94
N PHE A 113 -6.59 1.34 -8.11
CA PHE A 113 -7.63 0.75 -8.93
C PHE A 113 -8.12 -0.56 -8.34
N ASP A 114 -9.27 -1.04 -8.82
CA ASP A 114 -9.83 -2.34 -8.48
C ASP A 114 -9.46 -3.36 -9.56
N PHE A 115 -8.91 -4.50 -9.18
CA PHE A 115 -8.74 -5.61 -10.12
C PHE A 115 -10.09 -6.17 -10.56
N CYS A 116 -10.18 -6.64 -11.81
CA CYS A 116 -11.36 -7.31 -12.35
C CYS A 116 -11.64 -8.61 -11.57
N GLY A 117 -12.80 -8.68 -10.92
CA GLY A 117 -13.14 -9.81 -10.07
C GLY A 117 -12.28 -9.94 -8.80
N GLY A 118 -11.42 -8.97 -8.48
CA GLY A 118 -10.52 -9.01 -7.33
C GLY A 118 -11.23 -8.98 -5.96
N SER A 119 -12.49 -8.56 -5.94
CA SER A 119 -13.33 -8.50 -4.75
C SER A 119 -14.82 -8.45 -5.14
N ASP A 120 -15.70 -8.92 -4.26
CA ASP A 120 -17.15 -8.76 -4.37
C ASP A 120 -17.59 -7.28 -4.23
N LYS A 121 -16.71 -6.42 -3.73
CA LYS A 121 -16.91 -4.97 -3.60
C LYS A 121 -16.24 -4.17 -4.72
N SER A 122 -15.57 -4.85 -5.66
CA SER A 122 -14.93 -4.21 -6.80
C SER A 122 -15.92 -3.43 -7.64
N LYS A 123 -15.52 -2.22 -8.07
CA LYS A 123 -16.26 -1.43 -9.07
C LYS A 123 -15.87 -1.80 -10.50
N SER A 124 -14.82 -2.60 -10.67
CA SER A 124 -14.39 -3.16 -11.94
C SER A 124 -15.30 -4.31 -12.36
N ASP A 125 -15.37 -4.57 -13.66
CA ASP A 125 -16.08 -5.73 -14.20
C ASP A 125 -15.38 -7.05 -13.80
N GLY A 126 -15.94 -8.21 -14.19
CA GLY A 126 -15.38 -9.51 -13.89
C GLY A 126 -16.03 -10.18 -12.68
N LYS A 127 -15.67 -11.43 -12.43
CA LYS A 127 -16.20 -12.24 -11.34
C LYS A 127 -15.06 -12.83 -10.52
N THR A 128 -15.30 -13.01 -9.22
CA THR A 128 -14.29 -13.51 -8.29
C THR A 128 -13.85 -14.95 -8.58
N ASP A 129 -14.75 -15.76 -9.17
CA ASP A 129 -14.47 -17.14 -9.59
C ASP A 129 -13.65 -17.25 -10.89
N GLU A 130 -13.54 -16.17 -11.65
CA GLU A 130 -12.75 -16.08 -12.90
C GLU A 130 -11.39 -15.37 -12.69
N MET A 131 -11.20 -14.70 -11.56
CA MET A 131 -9.98 -13.97 -11.24
C MET A 131 -8.82 -14.91 -10.92
N THR A 132 -7.63 -14.56 -11.37
CA THR A 132 -6.36 -15.23 -11.07
C THR A 132 -5.25 -14.17 -10.91
N VAL A 133 -4.11 -14.55 -10.32
CA VAL A 133 -2.92 -13.66 -10.28
C VAL A 133 -2.53 -13.18 -11.69
N PHE A 134 -2.66 -14.06 -12.70
CA PHE A 134 -2.30 -13.71 -14.09
C PHE A 134 -3.30 -12.77 -14.74
N THR A 135 -4.60 -12.90 -14.46
CA THR A 135 -5.58 -11.91 -14.94
C THR A 135 -5.36 -10.55 -14.29
N GLU A 136 -4.92 -10.51 -13.03
CA GLU A 136 -4.54 -9.26 -12.36
C GLU A 136 -3.26 -8.64 -12.95
N VAL A 137 -2.29 -9.45 -13.41
CA VAL A 137 -1.12 -8.94 -14.15
C VAL A 137 -1.56 -8.25 -15.44
N GLU A 138 -2.53 -8.83 -16.17
CA GLU A 138 -3.05 -8.21 -17.40
C GLU A 138 -3.90 -6.97 -17.11
N ASP A 139 -4.66 -6.95 -16.01
CA ASP A 139 -5.34 -5.73 -15.55
C ASP A 139 -4.35 -4.61 -15.28
N LEU A 140 -3.29 -4.90 -14.52
CA LEU A 140 -2.25 -3.92 -14.22
C LEU A 140 -1.55 -3.43 -15.50
N ARG A 141 -1.32 -4.32 -16.48
CA ARG A 141 -0.77 -3.94 -17.80
C ARG A 141 -1.67 -2.95 -18.53
N ALA A 142 -2.98 -3.17 -18.53
CA ALA A 142 -3.96 -2.26 -19.13
C ALA A 142 -4.01 -0.92 -18.40
N VAL A 143 -3.96 -0.95 -17.07
CA VAL A 143 -3.87 0.23 -16.20
C VAL A 143 -2.63 1.05 -16.50
N VAL A 144 -1.45 0.43 -16.60
CA VAL A 144 -0.19 1.11 -16.94
C VAL A 144 -0.31 1.87 -18.26
N LYS A 145 -0.91 1.26 -19.28
CA LYS A 145 -1.15 1.90 -20.58
C LYS A 145 -2.06 3.14 -20.42
N THR A 146 -3.13 3.01 -19.68
CA THR A 146 -4.07 4.12 -19.42
C THR A 146 -3.42 5.26 -18.65
N VAL A 147 -2.69 4.96 -17.57
CA VAL A 147 -2.00 5.97 -16.75
C VAL A 147 -0.94 6.70 -17.56
N LYS A 148 -0.12 5.99 -18.34
CA LYS A 148 0.89 6.61 -19.23
C LYS A 148 0.27 7.53 -20.28
N SER A 149 -1.00 7.35 -20.66
CA SER A 149 -1.70 8.18 -21.64
C SER A 149 -2.30 9.45 -21.05
N GLN A 150 -2.34 9.61 -19.72
CA GLN A 150 -2.92 10.79 -19.07
C GLN A 150 -2.08 12.03 -19.36
N ALA A 151 -2.75 13.15 -19.66
CA ALA A 151 -2.09 14.40 -20.07
C ALA A 151 -1.16 14.99 -19.00
N ASN A 152 -1.48 14.76 -17.73
CA ASN A 152 -0.73 15.23 -16.56
C ASN A 152 0.37 14.27 -16.09
N VAL A 153 0.54 13.11 -16.75
CA VAL A 153 1.52 12.08 -16.37
C VAL A 153 2.78 12.16 -17.24
N GLU A 154 3.96 12.06 -16.62
CA GLU A 154 5.24 11.84 -17.30
C GLU A 154 5.43 10.34 -17.56
N PRO A 155 5.22 9.85 -18.80
CA PRO A 155 5.14 8.42 -19.09
C PRO A 155 6.47 7.67 -18.93
N SER A 156 7.60 8.38 -18.90
CA SER A 156 8.92 7.80 -18.65
C SER A 156 9.23 7.60 -17.18
N GLN A 157 8.41 8.18 -16.27
CA GLN A 157 8.59 8.15 -14.83
C GLN A 157 7.37 7.53 -14.14
N VAL A 158 7.14 6.26 -14.40
CA VAL A 158 6.06 5.47 -13.77
C VAL A 158 6.67 4.46 -12.82
N TYR A 159 6.17 4.45 -11.60
CA TYR A 159 6.54 3.52 -10.53
C TYR A 159 5.37 2.59 -10.24
N LEU A 160 5.67 1.36 -9.83
CA LEU A 160 4.68 0.45 -9.28
C LEU A 160 4.78 0.45 -7.74
N LEU A 161 3.64 0.39 -7.07
CA LEU A 161 3.55 0.08 -5.65
C LEU A 161 2.52 -1.03 -5.48
N GLY A 162 2.92 -2.17 -4.93
CA GLY A 162 2.00 -3.28 -4.71
C GLY A 162 2.06 -3.81 -3.30
N SER A 163 0.89 -4.12 -2.71
CA SER A 163 0.77 -4.71 -1.39
C SER A 163 0.36 -6.18 -1.46
N SER A 164 1.00 -7.05 -0.69
CA SER A 164 0.66 -8.48 -0.60
C SER A 164 0.56 -9.14 -1.99
N GLN A 165 -0.60 -9.66 -2.40
CA GLN A 165 -0.84 -10.18 -3.76
C GLN A 165 -0.56 -9.14 -4.85
N GLY A 166 -0.98 -7.87 -4.65
CA GLY A 166 -0.66 -6.78 -5.57
C GLY A 166 0.84 -6.54 -5.69
N GLY A 167 1.63 -6.89 -4.65
CA GLY A 167 3.09 -6.90 -4.68
C GLY A 167 3.65 -7.98 -5.61
N LEU A 168 3.11 -9.20 -5.56
CA LEU A 168 3.44 -10.27 -6.50
C LEU A 168 3.10 -9.86 -7.94
N VAL A 169 1.88 -9.37 -8.16
CA VAL A 169 1.41 -8.90 -9.49
C VAL A 169 2.31 -7.82 -10.05
N SER A 170 2.68 -6.83 -9.21
CA SER A 170 3.59 -5.74 -9.60
C SER A 170 4.98 -6.25 -9.97
N ALA A 171 5.51 -7.21 -9.20
CA ALA A 171 6.81 -7.82 -9.46
C ALA A 171 6.84 -8.61 -10.77
N LEU A 172 5.81 -9.43 -11.03
CA LEU A 172 5.69 -10.18 -12.28
C LEU A 172 5.64 -9.26 -13.48
N LEU A 173 4.80 -8.21 -13.45
CA LEU A 173 4.70 -7.25 -14.55
C LEU A 173 6.02 -6.48 -14.77
N ALA A 174 6.67 -6.05 -13.68
CA ALA A 174 7.94 -5.33 -13.77
C ALA A 174 9.04 -6.18 -14.42
N ASP A 175 9.09 -7.47 -14.12
CA ASP A 175 10.06 -8.39 -14.73
C ASP A 175 9.76 -8.75 -16.19
N GLU A 176 8.47 -8.73 -16.58
CA GLU A 176 8.08 -8.91 -17.99
C GLU A 176 8.34 -7.65 -18.82
N CYS A 177 8.18 -6.46 -18.24
CA CYS A 177 8.28 -5.18 -18.92
C CYS A 177 9.28 -4.23 -18.21
N PRO A 178 10.57 -4.60 -18.04
CA PRO A 178 11.50 -3.90 -17.15
C PRO A 178 11.83 -2.46 -17.56
N ASN A 179 11.60 -2.12 -18.82
CA ASN A 179 11.84 -0.76 -19.34
C ASN A 179 10.65 0.19 -19.17
N ASP A 180 9.51 -0.33 -18.75
CA ASP A 180 8.29 0.46 -18.62
C ASP A 180 8.21 1.24 -17.31
N PHE A 181 9.06 0.92 -16.34
CA PHE A 181 9.00 1.47 -14.98
C PHE A 181 10.33 2.09 -14.57
N ALA A 182 10.24 3.16 -13.77
CA ALA A 182 11.38 3.83 -13.17
C ALA A 182 11.84 3.18 -11.87
N GLY A 183 10.95 2.48 -11.18
CA GLY A 183 11.21 1.77 -9.94
C GLY A 183 9.97 1.04 -9.42
N MET A 184 10.14 0.27 -8.35
CA MET A 184 9.07 -0.52 -7.75
C MET A 184 9.14 -0.46 -6.23
N ILE A 185 7.98 -0.34 -5.58
CA ILE A 185 7.80 -0.40 -4.13
C ILE A 185 6.93 -1.61 -3.82
N LEU A 186 7.35 -2.45 -2.90
CA LEU A 186 6.63 -3.65 -2.53
C LEU A 186 6.36 -3.65 -1.02
N PHE A 187 5.09 -3.68 -0.65
CA PHE A 187 4.65 -3.84 0.73
C PHE A 187 4.36 -5.31 0.99
N TYR A 188 5.12 -5.92 1.90
CA TYR A 188 4.93 -7.33 2.32
C TYR A 188 4.50 -8.26 1.17
N PRO A 189 5.25 -8.32 0.04
CA PRO A 189 4.81 -8.99 -1.18
C PRO A 189 4.61 -10.49 -0.96
N ALA A 190 3.46 -11.01 -1.40
CA ALA A 190 3.05 -12.40 -1.17
C ALA A 190 3.66 -13.36 -2.22
N PHE A 191 4.98 -13.48 -2.25
CA PHE A 191 5.68 -14.38 -3.17
C PHE A 191 5.47 -15.87 -2.86
N ASN A 192 4.95 -16.19 -1.68
CA ASN A 192 4.64 -17.55 -1.22
C ASN A 192 3.19 -18.00 -1.56
N ILE A 193 2.46 -17.29 -2.41
CA ILE A 193 1.11 -17.70 -2.80
C ILE A 193 1.06 -19.12 -3.34
N PRO A 194 1.96 -19.60 -4.23
CA PRO A 194 1.93 -20.97 -4.70
C PRO A 194 2.04 -22.00 -3.58
N GLU A 195 2.95 -21.79 -2.63
CA GLU A 195 3.14 -22.67 -1.48
C GLU A 195 1.91 -22.67 -0.55
N MET A 196 1.30 -21.48 -0.34
CA MET A 196 0.06 -21.36 0.44
C MET A 196 -1.07 -22.15 -0.23
N VAL A 197 -1.30 -21.92 -1.51
CA VAL A 197 -2.38 -22.58 -2.28
C VAL A 197 -2.16 -24.10 -2.35
N SER A 198 -0.93 -24.57 -2.55
CA SER A 198 -0.61 -26.00 -2.59
C SER A 198 -0.90 -26.70 -1.26
N LYS A 199 -0.61 -26.04 -0.14
CA LYS A 199 -0.95 -26.56 1.19
C LYS A 199 -2.46 -26.68 1.39
N PHE A 200 -3.22 -25.67 0.98
CA PHE A 200 -4.67 -25.66 1.13
C PHE A 200 -5.41 -26.59 0.15
N SER A 201 -4.90 -26.82 -1.05
CA SER A 201 -5.52 -27.72 -2.02
C SER A 201 -5.44 -29.23 -1.63
N GLY A 202 -4.63 -29.58 -0.65
CA GLY A 202 -4.56 -30.92 -0.06
C GLY A 202 -5.67 -31.24 0.95
N PHE A 203 -6.39 -30.26 1.42
CA PHE A 203 -7.56 -30.42 2.28
C PHE A 203 -8.80 -30.43 1.39
N GLY A 204 -9.48 -31.57 1.27
CA GLY A 204 -10.72 -31.73 0.49
C GLY A 204 -11.76 -30.66 0.81
N ASP A 205 -12.93 -30.79 0.21
CA ASP A 205 -14.05 -29.83 0.26
C ASP A 205 -14.13 -28.99 1.56
N TRP A 206 -13.99 -27.68 1.44
CA TRP A 206 -13.96 -26.69 2.54
C TRP A 206 -15.17 -26.75 3.50
N GLY A 207 -16.19 -27.55 3.15
CA GLY A 207 -17.37 -27.80 3.98
C GLY A 207 -17.08 -28.66 5.23
N ASP A 208 -15.94 -29.34 5.31
CA ASP A 208 -15.64 -30.33 6.36
C ASP A 208 -14.60 -29.82 7.39
N LEU A 209 -14.27 -28.51 7.36
CA LEU A 209 -13.28 -27.87 8.26
C LEU A 209 -13.79 -27.64 9.70
N GLY A 210 -14.77 -28.43 10.15
CA GLY A 210 -15.33 -28.35 11.52
C GLY A 210 -14.41 -28.90 12.62
N ASP A 211 -13.28 -29.54 12.31
CA ASP A 211 -12.39 -30.14 13.32
C ASP A 211 -10.92 -29.78 13.07
N PHE A 212 -10.53 -28.57 13.48
CA PHE A 212 -9.17 -28.05 13.42
C PHE A 212 -8.22 -28.58 14.51
N GLY A 213 -8.48 -29.79 15.02
CA GLY A 213 -7.78 -30.34 16.20
C GLY A 213 -6.31 -30.73 16.02
N ASP A 214 -5.75 -30.79 14.81
CA ASP A 214 -4.39 -31.31 14.61
C ASP A 214 -3.57 -30.51 13.59
N TRP A 215 -3.25 -29.27 13.92
CA TRP A 215 -2.34 -28.41 13.14
C TRP A 215 -0.87 -28.55 13.56
N GLY A 216 -0.50 -29.69 14.20
CA GLY A 216 0.82 -29.94 14.75
C GLY A 216 2.01 -29.90 13.77
N ASP A 217 1.78 -29.84 12.46
CA ASP A 217 2.84 -29.90 11.44
C ASP A 217 3.13 -28.53 10.76
N PHE A 218 2.48 -27.45 11.23
CA PHE A 218 2.76 -26.08 10.78
C PHE A 218 3.80 -25.38 11.66
N GLY A 219 4.90 -26.06 11.95
CA GLY A 219 5.94 -25.60 12.90
C GLY A 219 6.56 -24.22 12.63
N ASP A 220 6.29 -23.59 11.50
CA ASP A 220 6.79 -22.26 11.14
C ASP A 220 5.74 -21.12 11.23
N PHE A 221 4.49 -21.47 11.50
CA PHE A 221 3.39 -20.49 11.58
C PHE A 221 2.89 -20.35 13.03
N GLY A 222 3.66 -20.03 14.00
CA GLY A 222 3.23 -19.72 15.37
C GLY A 222 1.98 -20.44 15.90
N ASN A 223 1.80 -20.51 17.21
CA ASN A 223 0.68 -21.17 17.85
C ASN A 223 -0.66 -20.46 17.54
N TRP A 224 -1.41 -20.95 16.57
CA TRP A 224 -2.72 -20.43 16.15
C TRP A 224 -3.87 -20.82 17.10
N GLY A 225 -3.57 -21.57 18.18
CA GLY A 225 -4.56 -22.11 19.11
C GLY A 225 -5.36 -21.07 19.91
N ASP A 226 -4.95 -19.79 19.89
CA ASP A 226 -5.63 -18.70 20.61
C ASP A 226 -6.60 -17.87 19.75
N PHE A 227 -6.71 -18.16 18.45
CA PHE A 227 -7.64 -17.47 17.55
C PHE A 227 -8.96 -18.24 17.49
N GLY A 228 -9.93 -17.81 18.28
CA GLY A 228 -11.29 -18.34 18.27
C GLY A 228 -12.00 -18.10 16.93
N ASP A 229 -12.78 -19.09 16.53
CA ASP A 229 -13.75 -19.09 15.41
C ASP A 229 -13.23 -18.63 14.03
N PHE A 230 -12.58 -19.56 13.32
CA PHE A 230 -12.08 -19.40 11.95
C PHE A 230 -13.17 -19.34 10.86
N GLY A 231 -14.45 -19.40 11.20
CA GLY A 231 -15.56 -19.40 10.24
C GLY A 231 -15.53 -18.18 9.30
N ASP A 232 -15.10 -17.02 9.81
CA ASP A 232 -14.99 -15.77 9.02
C ASP A 232 -13.70 -15.73 8.15
N PHE A 233 -12.64 -16.46 8.53
CA PHE A 233 -11.40 -16.52 7.79
C PHE A 233 -11.53 -17.38 6.52
N GLY A 234 -12.31 -18.46 6.57
CA GLY A 234 -12.62 -19.31 5.43
C GLY A 234 -13.42 -18.57 4.34
N GLY A 235 -14.32 -17.67 4.71
CA GLY A 235 -15.07 -16.82 3.78
C GLY A 235 -14.18 -15.76 3.08
N MET A 236 -13.09 -15.35 3.71
CA MET A 236 -12.20 -14.30 3.21
C MET A 236 -11.10 -14.83 2.29
N MET A 237 -10.79 -16.12 2.34
CA MET A 237 -9.85 -16.82 1.45
C MET A 237 -10.54 -17.86 0.56
N SER A 238 -11.79 -17.63 0.16
CA SER A 238 -12.46 -18.47 -0.85
C SER A 238 -11.77 -18.26 -2.19
N MET A 239 -10.65 -18.96 -2.40
CA MET A 239 -9.96 -18.99 -3.69
C MET A 239 -10.75 -19.88 -4.65
N SER A 240 -11.06 -19.37 -5.82
CA SER A 240 -11.73 -20.17 -6.85
C SER A 240 -10.82 -21.32 -7.34
N GLU A 241 -11.43 -22.35 -7.89
CA GLU A 241 -10.68 -23.45 -8.53
C GLU A 241 -9.78 -22.93 -9.66
N ALA A 242 -10.26 -21.92 -10.40
CA ALA A 242 -9.46 -21.26 -11.45
C ALA A 242 -8.22 -20.59 -10.88
N TYR A 243 -8.37 -19.87 -9.75
CA TYR A 243 -7.24 -19.25 -9.06
C TYR A 243 -6.21 -20.31 -8.60
N ILE A 244 -6.67 -21.33 -7.86
CA ILE A 244 -5.83 -22.40 -7.34
C ILE A 244 -5.06 -23.07 -8.46
N ASN A 245 -5.76 -23.54 -9.51
CA ASN A 245 -5.15 -24.25 -10.62
C ASN A 245 -4.18 -23.38 -11.43
N SER A 246 -4.35 -22.07 -11.45
CA SER A 246 -3.47 -21.15 -12.17
C SER A 246 -2.09 -20.98 -11.51
N ILE A 247 -2.01 -21.08 -10.16
CA ILE A 247 -0.84 -20.60 -9.42
C ILE A 247 -0.14 -21.70 -8.58
N LYS A 248 -0.82 -22.79 -8.21
CA LYS A 248 -0.31 -23.82 -7.28
C LYS A 248 1.04 -24.42 -7.66
N ASP A 249 1.31 -24.56 -8.96
CA ASP A 249 2.55 -25.16 -9.50
C ASP A 249 3.49 -24.10 -10.12
N PHE A 250 3.20 -22.81 -9.92
CA PHE A 250 3.96 -21.72 -10.51
C PHE A 250 5.19 -21.39 -9.68
N ASP A 251 6.38 -21.46 -10.27
CA ASP A 251 7.63 -21.09 -9.63
C ASP A 251 7.84 -19.57 -9.71
N VAL A 252 7.28 -18.83 -8.75
CA VAL A 252 7.44 -17.36 -8.64
C VAL A 252 8.91 -16.97 -8.69
N TRP A 253 9.78 -17.72 -8.01
CA TRP A 253 11.18 -17.37 -7.82
C TRP A 253 12.00 -17.38 -9.12
N SER A 254 11.59 -18.17 -10.12
CA SER A 254 12.20 -18.16 -11.45
C SER A 254 11.66 -17.01 -12.35
N HIS A 255 10.57 -16.37 -11.95
CA HIS A 255 9.90 -15.34 -12.73
C HIS A 255 10.11 -13.92 -12.19
N ILE A 256 10.77 -13.76 -11.03
CA ILE A 256 11.11 -12.47 -10.44
C ILE A 256 12.63 -12.28 -10.36
N GLY A 257 13.09 -11.02 -10.19
CA GLY A 257 14.50 -10.68 -10.02
C GLY A 257 15.21 -10.19 -11.28
N LYS A 258 14.51 -10.06 -12.43
CA LYS A 258 15.07 -9.53 -13.68
C LYS A 258 15.00 -8.00 -13.77
N PHE A 259 14.09 -7.39 -13.02
CA PHE A 259 13.95 -5.94 -12.98
C PHE A 259 15.18 -5.30 -12.36
N SER A 260 15.92 -4.51 -13.15
CA SER A 260 17.22 -3.95 -12.75
C SER A 260 17.15 -2.51 -12.19
N LYS A 261 15.98 -1.89 -12.27
CA LYS A 261 15.75 -0.57 -11.69
C LYS A 261 15.58 -0.67 -10.18
N PRO A 262 15.62 0.46 -9.43
CA PRO A 262 15.48 0.44 -7.98
C PRO A 262 14.21 -0.27 -7.48
N VAL A 263 14.35 -1.10 -6.46
CA VAL A 263 13.26 -1.80 -5.77
C VAL A 263 13.34 -1.49 -4.27
N CYS A 264 12.24 -1.00 -3.70
CA CYS A 264 12.09 -0.79 -2.26
C CYS A 264 11.12 -1.81 -1.70
N ILE A 265 11.58 -2.74 -0.88
CA ILE A 265 10.71 -3.68 -0.18
C ILE A 265 10.52 -3.18 1.26
N ILE A 266 9.29 -3.12 1.73
CA ILE A 266 8.94 -2.74 3.10
C ILE A 266 8.11 -3.87 3.70
N HIS A 267 8.54 -4.40 4.86
CA HIS A 267 7.92 -5.59 5.44
C HIS A 267 7.96 -5.54 6.98
N GLY A 268 6.86 -5.91 7.60
CA GLY A 268 6.75 -6.01 9.06
C GLY A 268 7.47 -7.24 9.61
N THR A 269 8.17 -7.09 10.75
CA THR A 269 8.89 -8.22 11.36
C THR A 269 7.96 -9.22 12.09
N ALA A 270 6.72 -8.80 12.39
CA ALA A 270 5.70 -9.64 13.02
C ALA A 270 4.60 -10.09 12.03
N ASP A 271 4.87 -10.05 10.71
CA ASP A 271 3.92 -10.50 9.70
C ASP A 271 3.75 -12.02 9.75
N ILE A 272 2.56 -12.45 10.18
CA ILE A 272 2.17 -13.85 10.31
C ILE A 272 1.49 -14.42 9.05
N ILE A 273 1.13 -13.59 8.08
CA ILE A 273 0.46 -14.01 6.83
C ILE A 273 1.50 -14.29 5.75
N VAL A 274 2.40 -13.34 5.54
CA VAL A 274 3.51 -13.48 4.61
C VAL A 274 4.81 -13.40 5.41
N PRO A 275 5.51 -14.52 5.66
CA PRO A 275 6.76 -14.49 6.39
C PRO A 275 7.77 -13.55 5.75
N ILE A 276 8.43 -12.71 6.57
CA ILE A 276 9.42 -11.73 6.11
C ILE A 276 10.58 -12.37 5.32
N SER A 277 10.84 -13.67 5.52
CA SER A 277 11.82 -14.44 4.76
C SER A 277 11.58 -14.41 3.24
N ASN A 278 10.33 -14.23 2.79
CA ASN A 278 10.02 -14.01 1.37
C ASN A 278 10.66 -12.73 0.84
N SER A 279 10.56 -11.65 1.59
CA SER A 279 11.21 -10.37 1.23
C SER A 279 12.73 -10.43 1.34
N GLU A 280 13.27 -11.15 2.33
CA GLU A 280 14.70 -11.39 2.46
C GLU A 280 15.26 -12.18 1.27
N LYS A 281 14.54 -13.19 0.80
CA LYS A 281 14.89 -13.94 -0.42
C LYS A 281 14.81 -13.06 -1.66
N ALA A 282 13.74 -12.27 -1.82
CA ALA A 282 13.53 -11.40 -2.97
C ALA A 282 14.61 -10.32 -3.12
N VAL A 283 15.07 -9.71 -2.02
CA VAL A 283 16.19 -8.75 -2.02
C VAL A 283 17.46 -9.37 -2.62
N GLY A 284 17.69 -10.66 -2.41
CA GLY A 284 18.84 -11.35 -2.99
C GLY A 284 18.73 -11.59 -4.51
N LEU A 285 17.54 -11.47 -5.09
CA LEU A 285 17.30 -11.66 -6.51
C LEU A 285 17.37 -10.36 -7.32
N TYR A 286 16.87 -9.27 -6.78
CA TYR A 286 16.88 -7.98 -7.46
C TYR A 286 18.21 -7.24 -7.27
N PRO A 287 18.92 -6.83 -8.34
CA PRO A 287 20.26 -6.25 -8.24
C PRO A 287 20.30 -4.87 -7.55
N SER A 288 19.18 -4.18 -7.48
CA SER A 288 19.06 -2.83 -6.91
C SER A 288 17.95 -2.75 -5.85
N ALA A 289 17.76 -3.83 -5.07
CA ALA A 289 16.74 -3.88 -4.03
C ALA A 289 17.27 -3.47 -2.65
N THR A 290 16.38 -2.86 -1.87
CA THR A 290 16.56 -2.61 -0.43
C THR A 290 15.39 -3.21 0.33
N LEU A 291 15.64 -3.79 1.52
CA LEU A 291 14.62 -4.24 2.45
C LEU A 291 14.57 -3.33 3.67
N ASN A 292 13.44 -2.72 3.90
CA ASN A 292 13.13 -1.92 5.07
C ASN A 292 12.23 -2.72 6.00
N LYS A 293 12.79 -3.18 7.11
CA LYS A 293 12.07 -3.95 8.14
C LYS A 293 11.36 -3.00 9.08
N ILE A 294 10.05 -3.18 9.25
CA ILE A 294 9.25 -2.39 10.20
C ILE A 294 9.05 -3.25 11.45
N GLU A 295 9.78 -2.90 12.50
CA GLU A 295 9.81 -3.67 13.74
C GLU A 295 8.43 -3.76 14.40
N GLY A 296 7.99 -4.97 14.70
CA GLY A 296 6.70 -5.25 15.33
C GLY A 296 5.47 -5.06 14.44
N ALA A 297 5.64 -4.58 13.20
CA ALA A 297 4.51 -4.45 12.28
C ALA A 297 4.05 -5.82 11.78
N ASN A 298 2.74 -6.00 11.74
CA ASN A 298 2.08 -7.15 11.16
C ASN A 298 1.73 -6.90 9.68
N HIS A 299 1.01 -7.84 9.04
CA HIS A 299 0.52 -7.68 7.67
C HIS A 299 -0.40 -6.46 7.57
N GLY A 300 -0.19 -5.60 6.56
CA GLY A 300 -1.06 -4.46 6.27
C GLY A 300 -0.62 -3.11 6.85
N PHE A 301 0.36 -3.03 7.74
CA PHE A 301 0.91 -1.82 8.39
C PHE A 301 -0.12 -0.97 9.15
N ASN A 302 -1.34 -0.85 8.67
CA ASN A 302 -2.42 -0.03 9.23
C ASN A 302 -3.70 -0.85 9.28
N ALA A 303 -4.27 -0.99 10.47
CA ALA A 303 -5.51 -1.74 10.69
C ALA A 303 -6.69 -1.18 9.87
N ALA A 304 -6.74 0.13 9.63
CA ALA A 304 -7.80 0.77 8.86
C ALA A 304 -7.83 0.31 7.38
N ASN A 305 -6.67 -0.02 6.81
CA ASN A 305 -6.54 -0.46 5.43
C ASN A 305 -6.95 -1.94 5.24
N LEU A 306 -7.08 -2.69 6.32
CA LEU A 306 -7.44 -4.11 6.32
C LEU A 306 -8.92 -4.36 6.70
N GLY A 307 -9.67 -3.32 7.03
CA GLY A 307 -11.07 -3.46 7.45
C GLY A 307 -11.22 -4.38 8.67
N SER A 308 -12.17 -5.31 8.62
CA SER A 308 -12.40 -6.31 9.69
C SER A 308 -11.20 -7.22 9.93
N MET A 309 -10.38 -7.50 8.90
CA MET A 309 -9.15 -8.28 9.00
C MET A 309 -8.12 -7.61 9.90
N GLY A 310 -7.98 -6.29 9.88
CA GLY A 310 -7.04 -5.57 10.73
C GLY A 310 -7.29 -5.80 12.22
N SER A 311 -8.56 -5.84 12.61
CA SER A 311 -8.97 -6.10 14.00
C SER A 311 -8.67 -7.55 14.42
N MET A 312 -8.93 -8.53 13.52
CA MET A 312 -8.66 -9.95 13.78
C MET A 312 -7.17 -10.25 13.88
N MET A 313 -6.33 -9.53 13.12
CA MET A 313 -4.88 -9.72 13.12
C MET A 313 -4.15 -8.96 14.24
N GLY A 314 -4.87 -8.39 15.19
CA GLY A 314 -4.29 -7.65 16.31
C GLY A 314 -3.51 -6.40 15.90
N ALA A 315 -3.76 -5.88 14.70
CA ALA A 315 -3.16 -4.65 14.22
C ALA A 315 -3.72 -3.48 15.03
N SER A 316 -3.05 -3.12 16.12
CA SER A 316 -3.44 -2.02 17.00
C SER A 316 -2.61 -0.76 16.77
N ALA A 317 -1.50 -0.87 16.05
CA ALA A 317 -0.59 0.23 15.77
C ALA A 317 -0.71 0.69 14.31
N ASP A 318 -0.54 2.00 14.12
CA ASP A 318 -0.46 2.63 12.81
C ASP A 318 1.02 2.88 12.48
N TYR A 319 1.52 2.17 11.48
CA TYR A 319 2.91 2.29 11.02
C TYR A 319 3.08 3.23 9.82
N ASP A 320 2.03 3.93 9.37
CA ASP A 320 2.10 4.85 8.24
C ASP A 320 3.12 5.96 8.47
N SER A 321 3.27 6.43 9.72
CA SER A 321 4.28 7.42 10.11
C SER A 321 5.73 6.95 9.90
N VAL A 322 5.97 5.64 9.81
CA VAL A 322 7.28 5.04 9.53
C VAL A 322 7.40 4.65 8.06
N VAL A 323 6.33 4.11 7.47
CA VAL A 323 6.30 3.62 6.08
C VAL A 323 6.36 4.76 5.07
N LEU A 324 5.55 5.82 5.25
CA LEU A 324 5.47 6.94 4.31
C LEU A 324 6.80 7.69 4.11
N PRO A 325 7.62 7.98 5.13
CA PRO A 325 8.95 8.55 4.92
C PRO A 325 9.89 7.68 4.10
N ILE A 326 9.80 6.35 4.20
CA ILE A 326 10.60 5.41 3.39
C ILE A 326 10.15 5.51 1.92
N VAL A 327 8.84 5.49 1.66
CA VAL A 327 8.26 5.68 0.33
C VAL A 327 8.71 7.01 -0.27
N GLU A 328 8.60 8.09 0.49
CA GLU A 328 9.00 9.43 0.04
C GLU A 328 10.50 9.50 -0.29
N SER A 329 11.36 8.96 0.57
CA SER A 329 12.80 8.91 0.35
C SER A 329 13.15 8.14 -0.92
N PHE A 330 12.53 6.96 -1.11
CA PHE A 330 12.72 6.16 -2.32
C PHE A 330 12.32 6.91 -3.59
N LEU A 331 11.12 7.48 -3.60
CA LEU A 331 10.60 8.22 -4.76
C LEU A 331 11.44 9.45 -5.09
N LYS A 332 11.91 10.20 -4.08
CA LYS A 332 12.78 11.38 -4.28
C LYS A 332 14.16 11.01 -4.82
N SER A 333 14.73 9.90 -4.38
CA SER A 333 16.07 9.47 -4.78
C SER A 333 16.14 8.87 -6.19
N ASN A 334 14.99 8.53 -6.78
CA ASN A 334 14.91 7.82 -8.07
C ASN A 334 14.11 8.60 -9.13
N LYS A 335 13.99 9.92 -8.95
CA LYS A 335 13.34 10.84 -9.90
C LYS A 335 14.17 11.09 -11.13
#